data_dbd5d3ec45d707a7131f8cb0ffe6376b
#
_entry.id   dbd5d3ec45d707a7131f8cb0ffe6376b
#
_cell.length_a   1.000
_cell.length_b   1.000
_cell.length_c   1.000
_cell.angle_alpha   90.00
_cell.angle_beta   90.00
_cell.angle_gamma   90.00
#
_symmetry.space_group_name_H-M   'P 1'
#
loop_
_entity.id
_entity.type
_entity.pdbx_description
1 polymer ?
#
loop_
_entity_poly.entity_id
_entity_poly.type
_entity_poly.pdbx_seq_one_letter_code
_entity_poly.pdbx_strand_id
1 'polypeptide(L)'
;MLVPAHVGHLAMLRTLIRQAAAEGSFESSLALDTPQSAEFFSKLKRALTHGYFAETDPKTGRIESIGVPGYVFWPDDRHSGNPPEGFGLFRALDGGYELWLAGLEFGRRGSGHGRMLIDALFATPQGKVTWVVRIPRGSRYRATVQHVLRPHGFEPAGDTPNQRWFLRATAPPQVIAKVRSVVAAHPPLN
;
A
#
# COMPACT_ATOMS: atom_id res chain seq x y z
N MET A 1 7.89 -6.68 -14.92
CA MET A 1 9.12 -6.27 -14.22
C MET A 1 8.84 -5.15 -13.22
N LEU A 2 9.59 -5.09 -12.10
CA LEU A 2 9.57 -3.98 -11.13
C LEU A 2 10.83 -3.12 -11.26
N VAL A 3 10.65 -1.81 -11.17
CA VAL A 3 11.74 -0.82 -11.11
C VAL A 3 11.52 0.09 -9.91
N PRO A 4 12.56 0.49 -9.17
CA PRO A 4 12.41 1.43 -8.06
C PRO A 4 11.70 2.71 -8.51
N ALA A 5 10.69 3.12 -7.73
CA ALA A 5 9.98 4.36 -7.97
C ALA A 5 10.83 5.56 -7.55
N HIS A 6 10.76 6.65 -8.30
CA HIS A 6 11.44 7.91 -8.01
C HIS A 6 10.52 9.09 -8.34
N VAL A 7 10.95 10.31 -8.02
CA VAL A 7 10.12 11.51 -8.16
C VAL A 7 9.58 11.75 -9.59
N GLY A 8 10.29 11.28 -10.62
CA GLY A 8 9.80 11.34 -12.01
C GLY A 8 8.51 10.54 -12.25
N HIS A 9 8.19 9.56 -11.41
CA HIS A 9 6.95 8.79 -11.49
C HIS A 9 5.77 9.45 -10.72
N LEU A 10 5.99 10.58 -10.04
CA LEU A 10 4.98 11.18 -9.15
C LEU A 10 3.67 11.52 -9.87
N ALA A 11 3.74 12.07 -11.09
CA ALA A 11 2.54 12.44 -11.85
C ALA A 11 1.66 11.21 -12.15
N MET A 12 2.29 10.14 -12.62
CA MET A 12 1.61 8.87 -12.90
C MET A 12 1.03 8.25 -11.62
N LEU A 13 1.81 8.16 -10.54
CA LEU A 13 1.35 7.64 -9.25
C LEU A 13 0.16 8.44 -8.73
N ARG A 14 0.20 9.77 -8.83
CA ARG A 14 -0.92 10.64 -8.45
C ARG A 14 -2.19 10.30 -9.22
N THR A 15 -2.08 10.10 -10.53
CA THR A 15 -3.21 9.72 -11.38
C THR A 15 -3.79 8.37 -10.96
N LEU A 16 -2.95 7.34 -10.84
CA LEU A 16 -3.39 5.99 -10.46
C LEU A 16 -4.02 5.95 -9.05
N ILE A 17 -3.42 6.65 -8.08
CA ILE A 17 -3.96 6.73 -6.71
C ILE A 17 -5.31 7.42 -6.69
N ARG A 18 -5.48 8.54 -7.40
CA ARG A 18 -6.76 9.26 -7.50
C ARG A 18 -7.84 8.41 -8.16
N GLN A 19 -7.54 7.73 -9.24
CA GLN A 19 -8.46 6.81 -9.91
C GLN A 19 -8.88 5.68 -8.96
N ALA A 20 -7.93 5.04 -8.30
CA ALA A 20 -8.21 3.97 -7.35
C ALA A 20 -9.05 4.45 -6.15
N ALA A 21 -8.83 5.68 -5.67
CA ALA A 21 -9.64 6.30 -4.61
C ALA A 21 -11.06 6.61 -5.08
N ALA A 22 -11.25 7.13 -6.30
CA ALA A 22 -12.55 7.38 -6.88
C ALA A 22 -13.38 6.10 -7.03
N GLU A 23 -12.71 4.95 -7.19
CA GLU A 23 -13.33 3.64 -7.31
C GLU A 23 -13.51 2.90 -5.96
N GLY A 24 -13.14 3.53 -4.85
CA GLY A 24 -13.25 2.93 -3.51
C GLY A 24 -12.19 1.87 -3.20
N SER A 25 -11.09 1.83 -3.96
CA SER A 25 -9.95 0.95 -3.65
C SER A 25 -8.99 1.56 -2.62
N PHE A 26 -8.99 2.89 -2.49
CA PHE A 26 -8.26 3.67 -1.49
C PHE A 26 -9.24 4.61 -0.77
N GLU A 27 -8.73 5.39 0.19
CA GLU A 27 -9.52 6.39 0.88
C GLU A 27 -10.07 7.43 -0.11
N SER A 28 -11.37 7.67 -0.07
CA SER A 28 -12.07 8.56 -1.01
C SER A 28 -11.55 10.01 -0.98
N SER A 29 -10.99 10.45 0.15
CA SER A 29 -10.36 11.78 0.28
C SER A 29 -9.21 11.98 -0.70
N LEU A 30 -8.54 10.92 -1.15
CA LEU A 30 -7.44 10.99 -2.11
C LEU A 30 -7.91 11.25 -3.55
N ALA A 31 -9.19 11.03 -3.86
CA ALA A 31 -9.78 11.32 -5.16
C ALA A 31 -10.00 12.83 -5.39
N LEU A 32 -10.11 13.59 -4.31
CA LEU A 32 -10.52 15.01 -4.32
C LEU A 32 -9.31 15.93 -4.09
N ASP A 33 -9.45 17.19 -4.51
CA ASP A 33 -8.49 18.24 -4.19
C ASP A 33 -8.81 18.82 -2.79
N THR A 34 -8.39 18.10 -1.77
CA THR A 34 -8.53 18.47 -0.36
C THR A 34 -7.18 18.78 0.28
N PRO A 35 -7.12 19.52 1.41
CA PRO A 35 -5.88 19.69 2.17
C PRO A 35 -5.22 18.35 2.56
N GLN A 36 -6.03 17.33 2.90
CA GLN A 36 -5.54 15.99 3.24
C GLN A 36 -4.88 15.30 2.04
N SER A 37 -5.52 15.38 0.87
CA SER A 37 -4.96 14.87 -0.39
C SER A 37 -3.65 15.60 -0.76
N ALA A 38 -3.61 16.93 -0.61
CA ALA A 38 -2.41 17.72 -0.87
C ALA A 38 -1.26 17.35 0.07
N GLU A 39 -1.55 17.16 1.37
CA GLU A 39 -0.58 16.70 2.36
C GLU A 39 -0.04 15.30 2.01
N PHE A 40 -0.94 14.36 1.69
CA PHE A 40 -0.57 13.02 1.28
C PHE A 40 0.39 13.03 0.07
N PHE A 41 0.06 13.77 -0.99
CA PHE A 41 0.92 13.84 -2.19
C PHE A 41 2.22 14.61 -1.94
N SER A 42 2.25 15.54 -0.99
CA SER A 42 3.49 16.17 -0.51
C SER A 42 4.39 15.17 0.20
N LYS A 43 3.84 14.35 1.12
CA LYS A 43 4.56 13.24 1.77
C LYS A 43 5.07 12.23 0.74
N LEU A 44 4.23 11.83 -0.22
CA LEU A 44 4.62 10.92 -1.30
C LEU A 44 5.77 11.49 -2.15
N LYS A 45 5.72 12.78 -2.52
CA LYS A 45 6.83 13.45 -3.23
C LYS A 45 8.13 13.36 -2.43
N ARG A 46 8.10 13.65 -1.12
CA ARG A 46 9.29 13.54 -0.26
C ARG A 46 9.82 12.11 -0.19
N ALA A 47 8.92 11.12 -0.05
CA ALA A 47 9.29 9.71 -0.06
C ALA A 47 9.97 9.29 -1.36
N LEU A 48 9.46 9.71 -2.52
CA LEU A 48 10.04 9.41 -3.83
C LEU A 48 11.36 10.15 -4.10
N THR A 49 11.60 11.27 -3.42
CA THR A 49 12.83 12.06 -3.55
C THR A 49 13.93 11.57 -2.60
N HIS A 50 13.55 11.25 -1.36
CA HIS A 50 14.50 10.99 -0.27
C HIS A 50 14.43 9.56 0.29
N GLY A 51 13.47 8.75 -0.13
CA GLY A 51 13.21 7.40 0.40
C GLY A 51 12.40 7.38 1.69
N TYR A 52 12.04 8.54 2.26
CA TYR A 52 11.27 8.66 3.50
C TYR A 52 10.45 9.94 3.56
N PHE A 53 9.50 9.99 4.47
CA PHE A 53 8.84 11.22 4.92
C PHE A 53 8.81 11.30 6.45
N ALA A 54 8.63 12.52 6.99
CA ALA A 54 8.48 12.73 8.42
C ALA A 54 7.00 12.68 8.80
N GLU A 55 6.69 12.02 9.91
CA GLU A 55 5.35 11.98 10.51
C GLU A 55 5.46 12.27 12.01
N THR A 56 4.51 13.02 12.54
CA THR A 56 4.45 13.27 13.98
C THR A 56 3.60 12.17 14.62
N ASP A 57 4.18 11.45 15.58
CA ASP A 57 3.42 10.50 16.39
C ASP A 57 2.40 11.27 17.24
N PRO A 58 1.09 11.04 17.06
CA PRO A 58 0.05 11.78 17.76
C PRO A 58 0.02 11.53 19.27
N LYS A 59 0.64 10.43 19.74
CA LYS A 59 0.69 10.09 21.17
C LYS A 59 1.85 10.76 21.90
N THR A 60 3.00 10.84 21.24
CA THR A 60 4.25 11.33 21.87
C THR A 60 4.67 12.71 21.41
N GLY A 61 4.09 13.22 20.31
CA GLY A 61 4.49 14.44 19.65
C GLY A 61 5.88 14.38 18.95
N ARG A 62 6.50 13.21 18.95
CA ARG A 62 7.83 13.02 18.31
C ARG A 62 7.69 12.94 16.81
N ILE A 63 8.68 13.52 16.12
CA ILE A 63 8.79 13.40 14.67
C ILE A 63 9.58 12.13 14.37
N GLU A 64 8.97 11.23 13.60
CA GLU A 64 9.56 9.98 13.15
C GLU A 64 9.80 10.03 11.64
N SER A 65 10.96 9.54 11.20
CA SER A 65 11.24 9.34 9.79
C SER A 65 10.77 7.96 9.35
N ILE A 66 9.81 7.92 8.43
CA ILE A 66 9.22 6.69 7.94
C ILE A 66 9.75 6.40 6.55
N GLY A 67 10.51 5.32 6.40
CA GLY A 67 10.98 4.84 5.11
C GLY A 67 9.83 4.36 4.22
N VAL A 68 9.86 4.76 2.95
CA VAL A 68 8.83 4.38 1.96
C VAL A 68 9.50 3.95 0.65
N PRO A 69 10.09 2.76 0.59
CA PRO A 69 10.52 2.21 -0.67
C PRO A 69 9.34 1.92 -1.56
N GLY A 70 9.46 2.27 -2.84
CA GLY A 70 8.41 2.09 -3.83
C GLY A 70 8.92 1.49 -5.12
N TYR A 71 7.99 0.92 -5.88
CA TYR A 71 8.24 0.30 -7.18
C TYR A 71 7.14 0.70 -8.16
N VAL A 72 7.53 0.81 -9.42
CA VAL A 72 6.61 0.88 -10.56
C VAL A 72 6.70 -0.44 -11.34
N PHE A 73 5.59 -0.82 -11.98
CA PHE A 73 5.41 -2.15 -12.55
C PHE A 73 5.03 -2.10 -14.03
N TRP A 74 5.71 -2.94 -14.81
CA TRP A 74 5.35 -3.32 -16.17
C TRP A 74 5.09 -4.83 -16.22
N PRO A 75 3.98 -5.29 -16.79
CA PRO A 75 3.71 -6.73 -16.93
C PRO A 75 4.70 -7.42 -17.88
N ASP A 76 5.15 -6.68 -18.91
CA ASP A 76 6.14 -7.16 -19.87
C ASP A 76 7.53 -6.59 -19.57
N ASP A 77 8.59 -7.34 -19.90
CA ASP A 77 9.98 -6.89 -19.76
C ASP A 77 10.37 -5.79 -20.76
N ARG A 78 9.45 -5.38 -21.59
CA ARG A 78 9.67 -4.37 -22.63
C ARG A 78 9.39 -2.97 -22.10
N HIS A 79 10.43 -2.32 -21.61
CA HIS A 79 10.40 -0.90 -21.22
C HIS A 79 10.20 0.10 -22.36
N SER A 80 10.06 -0.35 -23.59
CA SER A 80 10.14 0.49 -24.78
C SER A 80 8.97 1.49 -24.89
N GLY A 81 9.09 2.61 -24.16
CA GLY A 81 8.26 3.79 -24.34
C GLY A 81 6.88 3.79 -23.68
N ASN A 82 6.41 2.66 -23.14
CA ASN A 82 5.12 2.59 -22.48
C ASN A 82 5.21 3.04 -21.01
N PRO A 83 4.22 3.78 -20.48
CA PRO A 83 4.18 4.12 -19.07
C PRO A 83 4.01 2.85 -18.22
N PRO A 84 4.43 2.90 -16.93
CA PRO A 84 4.15 1.81 -16.00
C PRO A 84 2.66 1.57 -15.86
N GLU A 85 2.25 0.31 -15.75
CA GLU A 85 0.84 -0.08 -15.60
C GLU A 85 0.41 -0.23 -14.14
N GLY A 86 1.35 -0.20 -13.21
CA GLY A 86 1.05 -0.34 -11.80
C GLY A 86 2.16 0.13 -10.88
N PHE A 87 1.90 0.05 -9.61
CA PHE A 87 2.85 0.45 -8.56
C PHE A 87 2.62 -0.31 -7.26
N GLY A 88 3.67 -0.32 -6.41
CA GLY A 88 3.59 -0.72 -5.01
C GLY A 88 4.48 0.16 -4.14
N LEU A 89 3.96 0.58 -3.01
CA LEU A 89 4.66 1.38 -2.00
C LEU A 89 4.64 0.62 -0.69
N PHE A 90 5.80 0.47 -0.09
CA PHE A 90 5.96 -0.10 1.23
C PHE A 90 6.16 1.02 2.25
N ARG A 91 5.66 0.83 3.46
CA ARG A 91 5.90 1.71 4.60
C ARG A 91 6.68 0.93 5.65
N ALA A 92 7.79 1.49 6.10
CA ALA A 92 8.58 0.87 7.15
C ALA A 92 7.78 0.79 8.46
N LEU A 93 7.90 -0.35 9.13
CA LEU A 93 7.39 -0.64 10.46
C LEU A 93 8.54 -1.17 11.32
N ASP A 94 8.34 -1.23 12.64
CA ASP A 94 9.30 -1.92 13.51
C ASP A 94 9.43 -3.40 13.09
N GLY A 95 10.60 -3.77 12.62
CA GLY A 95 10.92 -5.14 12.22
C GLY A 95 10.43 -5.56 10.84
N GLY A 96 10.07 -4.63 9.95
CA GLY A 96 9.71 -4.94 8.57
C GLY A 96 8.90 -3.87 7.86
N TYR A 97 7.92 -4.30 7.05
CA TYR A 97 7.14 -3.39 6.22
C TYR A 97 5.64 -3.70 6.26
N GLU A 98 4.86 -2.68 5.94
CA GLU A 98 3.50 -2.76 5.48
C GLU A 98 3.50 -2.56 3.96
N LEU A 99 2.73 -3.35 3.20
CA LEU A 99 2.35 -2.96 1.85
C LEU A 99 1.29 -1.86 1.97
N TRP A 100 1.76 -0.62 1.86
CA TRP A 100 0.94 0.56 2.16
C TRP A 100 -0.04 0.88 1.06
N LEU A 101 0.44 0.88 -0.20
CA LEU A 101 -0.39 1.10 -1.37
C LEU A 101 0.08 0.20 -2.51
N ALA A 102 -0.86 -0.39 -3.24
CA ALA A 102 -0.59 -1.06 -4.50
C ALA A 102 -1.78 -0.88 -5.43
N GLY A 103 -1.52 -0.63 -6.70
CA GLY A 103 -2.56 -0.41 -7.68
C GLY A 103 -2.10 -0.65 -9.11
N LEU A 104 -3.09 -0.91 -9.96
CA LEU A 104 -2.94 -1.03 -11.41
C LEU A 104 -3.77 0.03 -12.11
N GLU A 105 -3.36 0.40 -13.31
CA GLU A 105 -4.18 1.14 -14.25
C GLU A 105 -5.52 0.42 -14.47
N PHE A 106 -6.60 1.21 -14.56
CA PHE A 106 -7.96 0.68 -14.62
C PHE A 106 -8.18 -0.31 -15.77
N GLY A 107 -7.72 0.04 -16.97
CA GLY A 107 -7.87 -0.78 -18.17
C GLY A 107 -7.11 -2.12 -18.15
N ARG A 108 -6.28 -2.34 -17.14
CA ARG A 108 -5.45 -3.56 -16.99
C ARG A 108 -5.97 -4.53 -15.95
N ARG A 109 -7.12 -4.23 -15.37
CA ARG A 109 -7.75 -5.12 -14.37
C ARG A 109 -8.46 -6.30 -15.03
N GLY A 110 -8.48 -7.44 -14.35
CA GLY A 110 -9.09 -8.67 -14.86
C GLY A 110 -8.19 -9.51 -15.78
N SER A 111 -7.03 -8.99 -16.21
CA SER A 111 -6.07 -9.68 -17.10
C SER A 111 -5.01 -10.52 -16.35
N GLY A 112 -5.12 -10.66 -15.03
CA GLY A 112 -4.10 -11.35 -14.21
C GLY A 112 -2.94 -10.43 -13.75
N HIS A 113 -2.80 -9.23 -14.29
CA HIS A 113 -1.71 -8.29 -13.96
C HIS A 113 -1.66 -7.91 -12.48
N GLY A 114 -2.82 -7.88 -11.78
CA GLY A 114 -2.87 -7.64 -10.33
C GLY A 114 -2.14 -8.70 -9.53
N ARG A 115 -2.30 -9.98 -9.91
CA ARG A 115 -1.56 -11.07 -9.30
C ARG A 115 -0.06 -10.97 -9.60
N MET A 116 0.30 -10.72 -10.88
CA MET A 116 1.69 -10.53 -11.28
C MET A 116 2.37 -9.40 -10.52
N LEU A 117 1.67 -8.26 -10.33
CA LEU A 117 2.17 -7.14 -9.51
C LEU A 117 2.43 -7.58 -8.07
N ILE A 118 1.47 -8.23 -7.43
CA ILE A 118 1.58 -8.67 -6.03
C ILE A 118 2.69 -9.71 -5.87
N ASP A 119 2.75 -10.70 -6.77
CA ASP A 119 3.81 -11.72 -6.78
C ASP A 119 5.20 -11.06 -6.91
N ALA A 120 5.34 -10.11 -7.83
CA ALA A 120 6.59 -9.38 -8.03
C ALA A 120 6.96 -8.50 -6.81
N LEU A 121 6.00 -7.80 -6.20
CA LEU A 121 6.23 -6.99 -5.00
C LEU A 121 6.71 -7.85 -3.82
N PHE A 122 6.08 -9.00 -3.57
CA PHE A 122 6.49 -9.89 -2.48
C PHE A 122 7.79 -10.67 -2.75
N ALA A 123 8.26 -10.71 -3.99
CA ALA A 123 9.59 -11.21 -4.33
C ALA A 123 10.73 -10.22 -4.00
N THR A 124 10.42 -8.92 -3.83
CA THR A 124 11.43 -7.90 -3.44
C THR A 124 11.95 -8.14 -2.01
N PRO A 125 13.13 -7.58 -1.66
CA PRO A 125 13.62 -7.63 -0.27
C PRO A 125 12.59 -7.10 0.75
N GLN A 126 11.91 -5.98 0.45
CA GLN A 126 10.85 -5.41 1.29
C GLN A 126 9.63 -6.33 1.38
N GLY A 127 9.23 -6.91 0.25
CA GLY A 127 8.10 -7.83 0.20
C GLY A 127 8.30 -9.09 1.04
N LYS A 128 9.53 -9.61 1.12
CA LYS A 128 9.86 -10.80 1.93
C LYS A 128 9.66 -10.55 3.42
N VAL A 129 9.88 -9.33 3.89
CA VAL A 129 9.69 -8.89 5.30
C VAL A 129 8.49 -7.95 5.45
N THR A 130 7.49 -8.08 4.58
CA THR A 130 6.22 -7.39 4.71
C THR A 130 5.27 -8.23 5.56
N TRP A 131 4.79 -7.65 6.64
CA TRP A 131 3.96 -8.33 7.63
C TRP A 131 2.50 -7.92 7.60
N VAL A 132 2.21 -6.73 7.12
CA VAL A 132 0.87 -6.11 7.19
C VAL A 132 0.43 -5.63 5.82
N VAL A 133 -0.86 -5.84 5.51
CA VAL A 133 -1.57 -5.21 4.39
C VAL A 133 -2.90 -4.68 4.93
N ARG A 134 -3.27 -3.46 4.54
CA ARG A 134 -4.56 -2.86 4.88
C ARG A 134 -5.31 -2.46 3.62
N ILE A 135 -6.62 -2.66 3.64
CA ILE A 135 -7.49 -2.18 2.57
C ILE A 135 -8.69 -1.44 3.18
N PRO A 136 -9.30 -0.48 2.47
CA PRO A 136 -10.54 0.13 2.92
C PRO A 136 -11.61 -0.95 3.20
N ARG A 137 -12.33 -0.82 4.31
CA ARG A 137 -13.36 -1.82 4.71
C ARG A 137 -14.44 -1.99 3.65
N GLY A 138 -14.85 -0.90 3.01
CA GLY A 138 -15.84 -0.88 1.94
C GLY A 138 -15.31 -1.21 0.54
N SER A 139 -14.05 -1.64 0.40
CA SER A 139 -13.48 -1.94 -0.91
C SER A 139 -14.23 -3.07 -1.61
N ARG A 140 -14.74 -2.80 -2.82
CA ARG A 140 -15.38 -3.79 -3.70
C ARG A 140 -14.40 -4.89 -4.16
N TYR A 141 -13.11 -4.65 -4.05
CA TYR A 141 -12.05 -5.61 -4.44
C TYR A 141 -11.60 -6.52 -3.30
N ARG A 142 -12.29 -6.48 -2.15
CA ARG A 142 -11.92 -7.23 -0.95
C ARG A 142 -11.62 -8.71 -1.22
N ALA A 143 -12.54 -9.41 -1.91
CA ALA A 143 -12.39 -10.84 -2.20
C ALA A 143 -11.18 -11.09 -3.12
N THR A 144 -10.99 -10.25 -4.14
CA THR A 144 -9.84 -10.32 -5.05
C THR A 144 -8.54 -10.11 -4.31
N VAL A 145 -8.45 -9.07 -3.46
CA VAL A 145 -7.25 -8.79 -2.66
C VAL A 145 -6.94 -9.96 -1.72
N GLN A 146 -7.94 -10.47 -1.01
CA GLN A 146 -7.75 -11.64 -0.14
C GLN A 146 -7.25 -12.87 -0.93
N HIS A 147 -7.81 -13.11 -2.12
CA HIS A 147 -7.40 -14.22 -2.99
C HIS A 147 -5.93 -14.10 -3.42
N VAL A 148 -5.47 -12.90 -3.80
CA VAL A 148 -4.07 -12.70 -4.23
C VAL A 148 -3.07 -12.63 -3.07
N LEU A 149 -3.50 -12.28 -1.86
CA LEU A 149 -2.65 -12.24 -0.67
C LEU A 149 -2.45 -13.60 -0.01
N ARG A 150 -3.43 -14.50 -0.12
CA ARG A 150 -3.40 -15.82 0.54
C ARG A 150 -2.18 -16.68 0.17
N PRO A 151 -1.74 -16.79 -1.11
CA PRO A 151 -0.54 -17.54 -1.48
C PRO A 151 0.74 -17.00 -0.83
N HIS A 152 0.75 -15.74 -0.38
CA HIS A 152 1.87 -15.11 0.31
C HIS A 152 1.79 -15.23 1.85
N GLY A 153 0.87 -16.05 2.35
CA GLY A 153 0.71 -16.33 3.78
C GLY A 153 -0.01 -15.25 4.57
N PHE A 154 -0.77 -14.38 3.90
CA PHE A 154 -1.57 -13.37 4.59
C PHE A 154 -2.98 -13.88 4.88
N GLU A 155 -3.45 -13.65 6.10
CA GLU A 155 -4.77 -13.99 6.58
C GLU A 155 -5.46 -12.76 7.17
N PRO A 156 -6.81 -12.71 7.17
CA PRO A 156 -7.54 -11.64 7.83
C PRO A 156 -7.21 -11.60 9.33
N ALA A 157 -6.82 -10.43 9.82
CA ALA A 157 -6.47 -10.21 11.22
C ALA A 157 -7.54 -9.43 11.99
N GLY A 158 -8.55 -8.90 11.28
CA GLY A 158 -9.67 -8.16 11.84
C GLY A 158 -9.96 -6.87 11.07
N ASP A 159 -11.02 -6.19 11.50
CA ASP A 159 -11.52 -4.96 10.91
C ASP A 159 -11.50 -3.82 11.95
N THR A 160 -11.16 -2.62 11.49
CA THR A 160 -11.46 -1.35 12.16
C THR A 160 -12.63 -0.67 11.43
N PRO A 161 -13.18 0.46 11.90
CA PRO A 161 -14.27 1.14 11.22
C PRO A 161 -13.99 1.43 9.73
N ASN A 162 -12.74 1.76 9.41
CA ASN A 162 -12.35 2.22 8.07
C ASN A 162 -11.54 1.21 7.28
N GLN A 163 -10.93 0.21 7.92
CA GLN A 163 -9.96 -0.67 7.28
C GLN A 163 -10.14 -2.13 7.69
N ARG A 164 -9.84 -3.01 6.73
CA ARG A 164 -9.59 -4.42 6.97
C ARG A 164 -8.08 -4.67 6.97
N TRP A 165 -7.65 -5.44 7.97
CA TRP A 165 -6.27 -5.78 8.19
C TRP A 165 -5.99 -7.23 7.80
N PHE A 166 -4.87 -7.43 7.12
CA PHE A 166 -4.30 -8.74 6.84
C PHE A 166 -2.92 -8.82 7.47
N LEU A 167 -2.63 -9.96 8.08
CA LEU A 167 -1.38 -10.23 8.77
C LEU A 167 -0.74 -11.48 8.17
N ARG A 168 0.57 -11.44 7.90
CA ARG A 168 1.29 -12.62 7.46
C ARG A 168 1.46 -13.56 8.64
N ALA A 169 1.22 -14.86 8.45
CA ALA A 169 1.28 -15.88 9.51
C ALA A 169 2.66 -15.97 10.21
N THR A 170 3.72 -15.63 9.48
CA THR A 170 5.11 -15.61 9.99
C THR A 170 5.56 -14.26 10.56
N ALA A 171 4.63 -13.32 10.78
CA ALA A 171 4.96 -12.02 11.34
C ALA A 171 5.56 -12.14 12.76
N PRO A 172 6.52 -11.26 13.12
CA PRO A 172 7.09 -11.24 14.46
C PRO A 172 6.03 -11.01 15.55
N PRO A 173 6.18 -11.61 16.75
CA PRO A 173 5.20 -11.49 17.82
C PRO A 173 4.81 -10.05 18.20
N GLN A 174 5.77 -9.11 18.17
CA GLN A 174 5.51 -7.70 18.44
C GLN A 174 4.60 -7.06 17.37
N VAL A 175 4.75 -7.42 16.10
CA VAL A 175 3.88 -6.95 15.03
C VAL A 175 2.47 -7.52 15.20
N ILE A 176 2.36 -8.81 15.50
CA ILE A 176 1.08 -9.48 15.79
C ILE A 176 0.36 -8.79 16.94
N ALA A 177 1.06 -8.56 18.06
CA ALA A 177 0.50 -7.90 19.23
C ALA A 177 0.03 -6.47 18.91
N LYS A 178 0.84 -5.70 18.17
CA LYS A 178 0.49 -4.33 17.75
C LYS A 178 -0.77 -4.29 16.87
N VAL A 179 -0.85 -5.17 15.86
CA VAL A 179 -2.03 -5.25 14.99
C VAL A 179 -3.28 -5.63 15.77
N ARG A 180 -3.21 -6.67 16.59
CA ARG A 180 -4.34 -7.10 17.43
C ARG A 180 -4.80 -6.00 18.38
N SER A 181 -3.87 -5.26 19.00
CA SER A 181 -4.20 -4.13 19.87
C SER A 181 -4.94 -3.02 19.11
N VAL A 182 -4.50 -2.66 17.90
CA VAL A 182 -5.17 -1.64 17.07
C VAL A 182 -6.58 -2.09 16.69
N VAL A 183 -6.74 -3.33 16.25
CA VAL A 183 -8.05 -3.87 15.84
C VAL A 183 -9.00 -3.94 17.03
N ALA A 184 -8.52 -4.39 18.20
CA ALA A 184 -9.33 -4.48 19.42
C ALA A 184 -9.74 -3.10 19.97
N ALA A 185 -8.87 -2.09 19.84
CA ALA A 185 -9.16 -0.74 20.31
C ALA A 185 -10.17 0.02 19.44
N HIS A 186 -10.37 -0.43 18.19
CA HIS A 186 -11.22 0.22 17.21
C HIS A 186 -12.14 -0.81 16.52
N PRO A 187 -13.07 -1.46 17.25
CA PRO A 187 -13.97 -2.43 16.62
C PRO A 187 -14.86 -1.75 15.58
N PRO A 188 -15.25 -2.47 14.54
CA PRO A 188 -16.19 -1.95 13.57
C PRO A 188 -17.54 -1.64 14.25
N LEU A 189 -18.10 -0.49 13.92
CA LEU A 189 -19.49 -0.21 14.29
C LEU A 189 -20.39 -1.20 13.53
N ASN A 190 -21.27 -1.88 14.26
CA ASN A 190 -22.26 -2.80 13.71
C ASN A 190 -23.30 -2.07 12.88
#